data_5dc8d41a3b4436b95029e71d010bd57e
#
_entry.id   5dc8d41a3b4436b95029e71d010bd57e
#
_cell.length_a   1.000
_cell.length_b   1.000
_cell.length_c   1.000
_cell.angle_alpha   90.00
_cell.angle_beta   90.00
_cell.angle_gamma   90.00
#
_symmetry.space_group_name_H-M   'P 1'
#
loop_
_entity.id
_entity.type
_entity.pdbx_description
1 polymer ?
#
loop_
_entity_poly.entity_id
_entity_poly.type
_entity_poly.pdbx_seq_one_letter_code
_entity_poly.pdbx_strand_id
1 'polypeptide(L)'
;MGAILSILKLEIKSYLTNTSALFWTFIYPILMLLLLIFVFSKNTTEIFYFNNIIGLMGLLIISSAIFGLTQAITSSRSHNIFLFYMLSPATFKQITLALIASRLIVVILYAFIFIVLSFYALNIITILNFKALILGFVSVFSSALFCFCLAIFVAKIFQNEQSILGFANIINLYAVMSCNVFVSLDYLPSIGQLFIKTSVFYQLNQLLLKSFQGIDPILILITSTLFIVCGITLFLLSTNRMLLIPRERMR
;
A
#
# COMPACT_ATOMS: atom_id res chain seq x y z
N MET A 1 -26.88 -7.92 -0.20
CA MET A 1 -26.04 -6.98 -0.99
C MET A 1 -26.06 -5.55 -0.48
N GLY A 2 -27.18 -4.96 -0.09
CA GLY A 2 -27.28 -3.58 0.39
C GLY A 2 -26.41 -3.22 1.59
N ALA A 3 -26.31 -4.10 2.60
CA ALA A 3 -25.51 -3.85 3.81
C ALA A 3 -24.00 -3.71 3.51
N ILE A 4 -23.45 -4.55 2.64
CA ILE A 4 -22.02 -4.49 2.27
C ILE A 4 -21.72 -3.20 1.51
N LEU A 5 -22.59 -2.80 0.59
CA LEU A 5 -22.43 -1.55 -0.17
C LEU A 5 -22.51 -0.31 0.73
N SER A 6 -23.38 -0.34 1.74
CA SER A 6 -23.49 0.73 2.74
C SER A 6 -22.22 0.83 3.59
N ILE A 7 -21.69 -0.30 4.07
CA ILE A 7 -20.43 -0.35 4.81
C ILE A 7 -19.28 0.18 3.94
N LEU A 8 -19.19 -0.25 2.68
CA LEU A 8 -18.16 0.21 1.76
C LEU A 8 -18.21 1.72 1.55
N LYS A 9 -19.41 2.31 1.33
CA LYS A 9 -19.56 3.77 1.21
C LYS A 9 -19.15 4.51 2.48
N LEU A 10 -19.55 4.00 3.65
CA LEU A 10 -19.15 4.57 4.94
C LEU A 10 -17.63 4.54 5.13
N GLU A 11 -16.99 3.42 4.78
CA GLU A 11 -15.54 3.26 4.89
C GLU A 11 -14.76 4.17 3.92
N ILE A 12 -15.23 4.34 2.68
CA ILE A 12 -14.65 5.31 1.75
C ILE A 12 -14.76 6.72 2.32
N LYS A 13 -15.94 7.10 2.82
CA LYS A 13 -16.14 8.42 3.42
C LYS A 13 -15.25 8.62 4.65
N SER A 14 -15.19 7.64 5.55
CA SER A 14 -14.34 7.66 6.74
C SER A 14 -12.85 7.81 6.37
N TYR A 15 -12.40 7.13 5.32
CA TYR A 15 -11.03 7.28 4.85
C TYR A 15 -10.73 8.67 4.32
N LEU A 16 -11.62 9.22 3.49
CA LEU A 16 -11.46 10.55 2.90
C LEU A 16 -11.64 11.69 3.92
N THR A 17 -12.15 11.41 5.11
CA THR A 17 -12.23 12.40 6.21
C THR A 17 -11.11 12.23 7.23
N ASN A 18 -10.34 11.15 7.19
CA ASN A 18 -9.23 10.92 8.11
C ASN A 18 -7.99 11.68 7.66
N THR A 19 -7.68 12.79 8.32
CA THR A 19 -6.54 13.67 7.99
C THR A 19 -5.20 12.95 8.02
N SER A 20 -4.97 12.06 8.98
CA SER A 20 -3.72 11.27 9.07
C SER A 20 -3.58 10.30 7.88
N ALA A 21 -4.65 9.59 7.54
CA ALA A 21 -4.64 8.68 6.39
C ALA A 21 -4.44 9.44 5.08
N LEU A 22 -5.09 10.60 4.92
CA LEU A 22 -4.92 11.46 3.74
C LEU A 22 -3.49 12.00 3.63
N PHE A 23 -2.90 12.44 4.74
CA PHE A 23 -1.52 12.91 4.75
C PHE A 23 -0.56 11.84 4.21
N TRP A 24 -0.57 10.65 4.79
CA TRP A 24 0.34 9.58 4.41
C TRP A 24 0.09 9.01 3.02
N THR A 25 -1.16 9.02 2.55
CA THR A 25 -1.51 8.47 1.24
C THR A 25 -1.35 9.49 0.12
N PHE A 26 -1.75 10.76 0.33
CA PHE A 26 -1.82 11.76 -0.74
C PHE A 26 -0.70 12.80 -0.65
N ILE A 27 -0.51 13.40 0.53
CA ILE A 27 0.39 14.54 0.67
C ILE A 27 1.85 14.07 0.72
N TYR A 28 2.14 13.02 1.47
CA TYR A 28 3.50 12.53 1.67
C TYR A 28 4.21 12.15 0.36
N PRO A 29 3.64 11.37 -0.57
CA PRO A 29 4.30 11.05 -1.84
C PRO A 29 4.55 12.28 -2.72
N ILE A 30 3.63 13.26 -2.70
CA ILE A 30 3.81 14.52 -3.45
C ILE A 30 4.96 15.34 -2.85
N LEU A 31 5.02 15.48 -1.53
CA LEU A 31 6.13 16.16 -0.85
C LEU A 31 7.47 15.49 -1.16
N MET A 32 7.52 14.16 -1.14
CA MET A 32 8.72 13.41 -1.49
C MET A 32 9.12 13.59 -2.96
N LEU A 33 8.15 13.65 -3.88
CA LEU A 33 8.41 13.94 -5.28
C LEU A 33 8.97 15.36 -5.47
N LEU A 34 8.38 16.36 -4.81
CA LEU A 34 8.87 17.73 -4.85
C LEU A 34 10.29 17.84 -4.29
N LEU A 35 10.55 17.20 -3.15
CA LEU A 35 11.89 17.14 -2.55
C LEU A 35 12.90 16.54 -3.54
N LEU A 36 12.53 15.44 -4.20
CA LEU A 36 13.35 14.78 -5.20
C LEU A 36 13.66 15.72 -6.38
N ILE A 37 12.69 16.46 -6.89
CA ILE A 37 12.86 17.42 -7.97
C ILE A 37 13.80 18.56 -7.51
N PHE A 38 13.59 19.13 -6.33
CA PHE A 38 14.41 20.25 -5.83
C PHE A 38 15.86 19.85 -5.54
N VAL A 39 16.08 18.66 -4.96
CA VAL A 39 17.43 18.22 -4.56
C VAL A 39 18.24 17.71 -5.76
N PHE A 40 17.60 17.05 -6.71
CA PHE A 40 18.31 16.36 -7.81
C PHE A 40 18.11 17.02 -9.19
N SER A 41 17.64 18.29 -9.25
CA SER A 41 17.28 18.97 -10.52
C SER A 41 18.44 19.15 -11.52
N LYS A 42 19.69 19.07 -11.11
CA LYS A 42 20.81 19.59 -11.92
C LYS A 42 21.50 18.62 -12.86
N ASN A 43 21.34 17.31 -12.77
CA ASN A 43 22.05 16.33 -13.64
C ASN A 43 21.40 14.95 -13.69
N THR A 44 20.07 14.85 -13.71
CA THR A 44 19.38 13.57 -13.63
C THR A 44 18.83 13.12 -14.98
N THR A 45 18.99 11.83 -15.26
CA THR A 45 18.44 11.19 -16.46
C THR A 45 16.93 10.92 -16.28
N GLU A 46 16.19 10.83 -17.40
CA GLU A 46 14.77 10.45 -17.38
C GLU A 46 14.53 9.11 -16.66
N ILE A 47 15.47 8.17 -16.79
CA ILE A 47 15.44 6.87 -16.11
C ILE A 47 15.48 7.02 -14.59
N PHE A 48 16.25 7.99 -14.08
CA PHE A 48 16.31 8.25 -12.65
C PHE A 48 14.94 8.72 -12.13
N TYR A 49 14.31 9.68 -12.80
CA TYR A 49 12.97 10.14 -12.41
C TYR A 49 11.93 9.03 -12.51
N PHE A 50 11.96 8.26 -13.59
CA PHE A 50 11.07 7.12 -13.76
C PHE A 50 11.16 6.13 -12.59
N ASN A 51 12.36 5.69 -12.24
CA ASN A 51 12.58 4.73 -11.15
C ASN A 51 12.09 5.27 -9.80
N ASN A 52 12.35 6.55 -9.53
CA ASN A 52 11.95 7.18 -8.28
C ASN A 52 10.43 7.40 -8.19
N ILE A 53 9.74 7.76 -9.27
CA ILE A 53 8.28 7.88 -9.28
C ILE A 53 7.64 6.54 -8.98
N ILE A 54 8.12 5.47 -9.62
CA ILE A 54 7.60 4.12 -9.35
C ILE A 54 7.92 3.69 -7.90
N GLY A 55 9.11 4.00 -7.39
CA GLY A 55 9.47 3.78 -5.98
C GLY A 55 8.54 4.51 -5.02
N LEU A 56 8.23 5.79 -5.29
CA LEU A 56 7.26 6.59 -4.51
C LEU A 56 5.85 6.00 -4.57
N MET A 57 5.45 5.46 -5.73
CA MET A 57 4.17 4.74 -5.85
C MET A 57 4.16 3.47 -4.99
N GLY A 58 5.24 2.71 -4.95
CA GLY A 58 5.40 1.57 -4.04
C GLY A 58 5.25 1.99 -2.57
N LEU A 59 5.91 3.09 -2.18
CA LEU A 59 5.78 3.67 -0.84
C LEU A 59 4.35 4.12 -0.53
N LEU A 60 3.65 4.74 -1.48
CA LEU A 60 2.25 5.13 -1.35
C LEU A 60 1.38 3.92 -1.00
N ILE A 61 1.53 2.80 -1.72
CA ILE A 61 0.78 1.58 -1.47
C ILE A 61 1.07 1.03 -0.07
N ILE A 62 2.34 0.93 0.30
CA ILE A 62 2.77 0.40 1.60
C ILE A 62 2.29 1.32 2.74
N SER A 63 2.51 2.62 2.63
CA SER A 63 2.13 3.59 3.65
C SER A 63 0.62 3.64 3.86
N SER A 64 -0.18 3.60 2.77
CA SER A 64 -1.64 3.57 2.86
C SER A 64 -2.16 2.30 3.54
N ALA A 65 -1.49 1.16 3.33
CA ALA A 65 -1.86 -0.08 3.99
C ALA A 65 -1.55 -0.02 5.49
N ILE A 66 -0.33 0.38 5.83
CA ILE A 66 0.15 0.33 7.22
C ILE A 66 -0.43 1.47 8.05
N PHE A 67 -0.35 2.73 7.61
CA PHE A 67 -0.93 3.85 8.36
C PHE A 67 -2.45 3.98 8.14
N GLY A 68 -2.93 3.74 6.91
CA GLY A 68 -4.34 3.90 6.60
C GLY A 68 -5.21 2.77 7.16
N LEU A 69 -4.94 1.52 6.80
CA LEU A 69 -5.82 0.41 7.17
C LEU A 69 -5.54 -0.12 8.58
N THR A 70 -4.27 -0.32 8.95
CA THR A 70 -3.92 -0.87 10.26
C THR A 70 -4.37 0.04 11.39
N GLN A 71 -4.13 1.35 11.25
CA GLN A 71 -4.58 2.36 12.22
C GLN A 71 -6.11 2.45 12.26
N ALA A 72 -6.79 2.43 11.10
CA ALA A 72 -8.25 2.46 11.06
C ALA A 72 -8.88 1.26 11.79
N ILE A 73 -8.32 0.06 11.65
CA ILE A 73 -8.81 -1.14 12.36
C ILE A 73 -8.62 -1.00 13.86
N THR A 74 -7.46 -0.54 14.32
CA THR A 74 -7.20 -0.40 15.76
C THR A 74 -8.01 0.71 16.39
N SER A 75 -8.12 1.86 15.74
CA SER A 75 -8.97 2.96 16.20
C SER A 75 -10.45 2.56 16.23
N SER A 76 -10.94 1.87 15.20
CA SER A 76 -12.31 1.34 15.20
C SER A 76 -12.55 0.31 16.30
N ARG A 77 -11.51 -0.41 16.72
CA ARG A 77 -11.55 -1.37 17.83
C ARG A 77 -11.60 -0.63 19.17
N SER A 78 -10.75 0.36 19.40
CA SER A 78 -10.70 1.13 20.64
C SER A 78 -11.98 1.93 20.88
N HIS A 79 -12.57 2.47 19.81
CA HIS A 79 -13.85 3.21 19.89
C HIS A 79 -15.09 2.32 19.77
N ASN A 80 -14.93 0.99 19.78
CA ASN A 80 -16.05 0.02 19.67
C ASN A 80 -16.91 0.15 18.39
N ILE A 81 -16.41 0.76 17.34
CA ILE A 81 -17.15 0.95 16.07
C ILE A 81 -17.55 -0.41 15.45
N PHE A 82 -16.72 -1.44 15.62
CA PHE A 82 -17.04 -2.78 15.13
C PHE A 82 -18.27 -3.40 15.78
N LEU A 83 -18.65 -3.00 17.02
CA LEU A 83 -19.89 -3.47 17.63
C LEU A 83 -21.11 -3.01 16.83
N PHE A 84 -21.09 -1.78 16.29
CA PHE A 84 -22.17 -1.30 15.42
C PHE A 84 -22.25 -2.10 14.12
N TYR A 85 -21.10 -2.50 13.54
CA TYR A 85 -21.12 -3.36 12.36
C TYR A 85 -21.66 -4.77 12.65
N MET A 86 -21.50 -5.29 13.87
CA MET A 86 -22.06 -6.57 14.28
C MET A 86 -23.60 -6.55 14.42
N LEU A 87 -24.20 -5.40 14.63
CA LEU A 87 -25.65 -5.24 14.62
C LEU A 87 -26.23 -5.31 13.20
N SER A 88 -25.39 -5.20 12.18
CA SER A 88 -25.80 -5.41 10.79
C SER A 88 -25.84 -6.91 10.45
N PRO A 89 -26.63 -7.34 9.46
CA PRO A 89 -26.67 -8.74 9.03
C PRO A 89 -25.41 -9.21 8.30
N ALA A 90 -24.33 -8.39 8.29
CA ALA A 90 -23.08 -8.70 7.61
C ALA A 90 -22.19 -9.63 8.46
N THR A 91 -21.57 -10.61 7.83
CA THR A 91 -20.57 -11.46 8.48
C THR A 91 -19.23 -10.75 8.67
N PHE A 92 -18.41 -11.20 9.62
CA PHE A 92 -17.07 -10.64 9.85
C PHE A 92 -16.19 -10.61 8.59
N LYS A 93 -16.24 -11.66 7.79
CA LYS A 93 -15.51 -11.73 6.51
C LYS A 93 -15.97 -10.65 5.54
N GLN A 94 -17.28 -10.40 5.49
CA GLN A 94 -17.86 -9.37 4.62
C GLN A 94 -17.46 -7.96 5.06
N ILE A 95 -17.44 -7.70 6.36
CA ILE A 95 -16.99 -6.41 6.92
C ILE A 95 -15.50 -6.19 6.58
N THR A 96 -14.66 -7.20 6.82
CA THR A 96 -13.22 -7.10 6.53
C THR A 96 -12.94 -6.94 5.02
N LEU A 97 -13.70 -7.63 4.17
CA LEU A 97 -13.61 -7.46 2.71
C LEU A 97 -14.05 -6.05 2.29
N ALA A 98 -15.10 -5.50 2.88
CA ALA A 98 -15.52 -4.13 2.58
C ALA A 98 -14.47 -3.10 2.99
N LEU A 99 -13.77 -3.31 4.12
CA LEU A 99 -12.63 -2.51 4.55
C LEU A 99 -11.48 -2.54 3.54
N ILE A 100 -11.08 -3.72 3.08
CA ILE A 100 -10.03 -3.85 2.06
C ILE A 100 -10.48 -3.19 0.76
N ALA A 101 -11.68 -3.52 0.27
CA ALA A 101 -12.18 -3.03 -1.01
C ALA A 101 -12.27 -1.50 -1.05
N SER A 102 -12.72 -0.86 0.04
CA SER A 102 -12.79 0.60 0.14
C SER A 102 -11.42 1.25 -0.03
N ARG A 103 -10.40 0.70 0.61
CA ARG A 103 -9.02 1.20 0.53
C ARG A 103 -8.39 0.92 -0.84
N LEU A 104 -8.60 -0.29 -1.39
CA LEU A 104 -8.11 -0.66 -2.72
C LEU A 104 -8.62 0.32 -3.78
N ILE A 105 -9.91 0.62 -3.80
CA ILE A 105 -10.49 1.54 -4.78
C ILE A 105 -9.80 2.90 -4.71
N VAL A 106 -9.68 3.48 -3.52
CA VAL A 106 -9.08 4.82 -3.35
C VAL A 106 -7.60 4.82 -3.72
N VAL A 107 -6.83 3.82 -3.25
CA VAL A 107 -5.37 3.77 -3.48
C VAL A 107 -5.05 3.50 -4.95
N ILE A 108 -5.79 2.63 -5.62
CA ILE A 108 -5.58 2.37 -7.05
C ILE A 108 -5.86 3.62 -7.86
N LEU A 109 -6.99 4.28 -7.64
CA LEU A 109 -7.33 5.53 -8.33
C LEU A 109 -6.24 6.58 -8.11
N TYR A 110 -5.81 6.75 -6.87
CA TYR A 110 -4.78 7.73 -6.56
C TYR A 110 -3.41 7.38 -7.14
N ALA A 111 -3.01 6.11 -7.12
CA ALA A 111 -1.75 5.67 -7.70
C ALA A 111 -1.67 6.00 -9.21
N PHE A 112 -2.78 5.82 -9.95
CA PHE A 112 -2.83 6.20 -11.37
C PHE A 112 -2.81 7.72 -11.57
N ILE A 113 -3.57 8.48 -10.77
CA ILE A 113 -3.53 9.94 -10.81
C ILE A 113 -2.11 10.44 -10.51
N PHE A 114 -1.46 9.89 -9.49
CA PHE A 114 -0.10 10.23 -9.09
C PHE A 114 0.91 9.99 -10.21
N ILE A 115 0.86 8.82 -10.87
CA ILE A 115 1.75 8.49 -12.00
C ILE A 115 1.54 9.46 -13.15
N VAL A 116 0.29 9.65 -13.59
CA VAL A 116 -0.01 10.51 -14.74
C VAL A 116 0.45 11.95 -14.47
N LEU A 117 0.13 12.49 -13.30
CA LEU A 117 0.54 13.84 -12.91
C LEU A 117 2.07 13.96 -12.80
N SER A 118 2.75 12.99 -12.20
CA SER A 118 4.21 13.01 -12.05
C SER A 118 4.92 12.94 -13.39
N PHE A 119 4.46 12.09 -14.30
CA PHE A 119 5.06 11.93 -15.63
C PHE A 119 4.78 13.15 -16.53
N TYR A 120 3.60 13.75 -16.40
CA TYR A 120 3.26 14.99 -17.07
C TYR A 120 4.15 16.15 -16.58
N ALA A 121 4.28 16.29 -15.25
CA ALA A 121 5.07 17.38 -14.65
C ALA A 121 6.57 17.31 -15.00
N LEU A 122 7.10 16.12 -15.25
CA LEU A 122 8.50 15.90 -15.62
C LEU A 122 8.74 15.73 -17.13
N ASN A 123 7.69 15.85 -17.96
CA ASN A 123 7.73 15.67 -19.41
C ASN A 123 8.24 14.29 -19.89
N ILE A 124 8.04 13.24 -19.10
CA ILE A 124 8.45 11.86 -19.41
C ILE A 124 7.27 10.94 -19.78
N ILE A 125 6.12 11.51 -20.11
CA ILE A 125 4.90 10.76 -20.42
C ILE A 125 5.05 9.83 -21.64
N THR A 126 5.98 10.15 -22.54
CA THR A 126 6.28 9.36 -23.74
C THR A 126 6.78 7.95 -23.46
N ILE A 127 7.28 7.69 -22.26
CA ILE A 127 7.78 6.36 -21.83
C ILE A 127 6.60 5.40 -21.59
N LEU A 128 5.39 5.91 -21.34
CA LEU A 128 4.21 5.08 -21.03
C LEU A 128 3.56 4.52 -22.30
N ASN A 129 3.76 3.24 -22.53
CA ASN A 129 3.06 2.48 -23.55
C ASN A 129 1.74 1.91 -23.01
N PHE A 130 0.73 1.72 -23.85
CA PHE A 130 -0.55 1.12 -23.45
C PHE A 130 -0.39 -0.26 -22.78
N LYS A 131 0.52 -1.09 -23.29
CA LYS A 131 0.89 -2.38 -22.67
C LYS A 131 1.43 -2.21 -21.25
N ALA A 132 2.32 -1.24 -21.04
CA ALA A 132 2.88 -0.92 -19.72
C ALA A 132 1.80 -0.44 -18.73
N LEU A 133 0.80 0.31 -19.20
CA LEU A 133 -0.32 0.72 -18.36
C LEU A 133 -1.18 -0.46 -17.90
N ILE A 134 -1.48 -1.42 -18.78
CA ILE A 134 -2.25 -2.62 -18.41
C ILE A 134 -1.47 -3.47 -17.39
N LEU A 135 -0.18 -3.74 -17.67
CA LEU A 135 0.67 -4.49 -16.75
C LEU A 135 0.86 -3.75 -15.42
N GLY A 136 1.00 -2.43 -15.49
CA GLY A 136 1.05 -1.55 -14.32
C GLY A 136 -0.23 -1.64 -13.48
N PHE A 137 -1.40 -1.68 -14.10
CA PHE A 137 -2.67 -1.88 -13.37
C PHE A 137 -2.69 -3.20 -12.61
N VAL A 138 -2.30 -4.31 -13.26
CA VAL A 138 -2.26 -5.63 -12.63
C VAL A 138 -1.28 -5.65 -11.47
N SER A 139 -0.09 -5.05 -11.63
CA SER A 139 0.92 -5.00 -10.58
C SER A 139 0.52 -4.11 -9.40
N VAL A 140 -0.07 -2.94 -9.64
CA VAL A 140 -0.60 -2.07 -8.59
C VAL A 140 -1.71 -2.76 -7.81
N PHE A 141 -2.64 -3.41 -8.50
CA PHE A 141 -3.73 -4.15 -7.86
C PHE A 141 -3.21 -5.29 -6.97
N SER A 142 -2.32 -6.14 -7.51
CA SER A 142 -1.76 -7.27 -6.76
C SER A 142 -0.93 -6.83 -5.55
N SER A 143 -0.12 -5.78 -5.73
CA SER A 143 0.70 -5.19 -4.68
C SER A 143 -0.15 -4.56 -3.57
N ALA A 144 -1.16 -3.79 -3.93
CA ALA A 144 -2.05 -3.16 -2.98
C ALA A 144 -2.86 -4.21 -2.20
N LEU A 145 -3.41 -5.21 -2.88
CA LEU A 145 -4.13 -6.30 -2.24
C LEU A 145 -3.26 -7.03 -1.22
N PHE A 146 -2.03 -7.39 -1.59
CA PHE A 146 -1.09 -8.02 -0.67
C PHE A 146 -0.80 -7.14 0.54
N CYS A 147 -0.46 -5.85 0.34
CA CYS A 147 -0.15 -4.92 1.43
C CYS A 147 -1.34 -4.72 2.38
N PHE A 148 -2.56 -4.63 1.86
CA PHE A 148 -3.76 -4.52 2.71
C PHE A 148 -4.05 -5.79 3.50
N CYS A 149 -3.83 -6.98 2.93
CA CYS A 149 -3.94 -8.24 3.66
C CYS A 149 -2.86 -8.34 4.76
N LEU A 150 -1.64 -7.91 4.47
CA LEU A 150 -0.56 -7.81 5.45
C LEU A 150 -0.91 -6.81 6.57
N ALA A 151 -1.49 -5.67 6.25
CA ALA A 151 -1.93 -4.68 7.22
C ALA A 151 -2.98 -5.25 8.20
N ILE A 152 -3.93 -6.05 7.72
CA ILE A 152 -4.89 -6.76 8.58
C ILE A 152 -4.20 -7.77 9.49
N PHE A 153 -3.23 -8.51 8.95
CA PHE A 153 -2.44 -9.45 9.74
C PHE A 153 -1.66 -8.74 10.85
N VAL A 154 -1.04 -7.60 10.55
CA VAL A 154 -0.37 -6.75 11.54
C VAL A 154 -1.35 -6.22 12.59
N ALA A 155 -2.53 -5.74 12.17
CA ALA A 155 -3.57 -5.27 13.09
C ALA A 155 -4.11 -6.38 14.03
N LYS A 156 -4.00 -7.65 13.62
CA LYS A 156 -4.32 -8.79 14.48
C LYS A 156 -3.28 -9.02 15.58
N ILE A 157 -2.00 -8.81 15.25
CA ILE A 157 -0.88 -9.00 16.21
C ILE A 157 -0.88 -7.87 17.23
N PHE A 158 -0.93 -6.64 16.77
CA PHE A 158 -0.87 -5.46 17.62
C PHE A 158 -2.29 -4.97 17.95
N GLN A 159 -2.55 -4.79 19.25
CA GLN A 159 -3.88 -4.36 19.73
C GLN A 159 -3.89 -2.90 20.19
N ASN A 160 -2.74 -2.36 20.57
CA ASN A 160 -2.58 -1.00 21.05
C ASN A 160 -2.22 -0.05 19.88
N GLU A 161 -2.90 1.09 19.79
CA GLU A 161 -2.65 2.11 18.76
C GLU A 161 -1.21 2.64 18.78
N GLN A 162 -0.64 2.87 19.97
CA GLN A 162 0.73 3.36 20.11
C GLN A 162 1.76 2.36 19.58
N SER A 163 1.59 1.07 19.89
CA SER A 163 2.47 0.00 19.41
C SER A 163 2.41 -0.14 17.90
N ILE A 164 1.23 0.02 17.31
CA ILE A 164 1.06 0.01 15.85
C ILE A 164 1.74 1.20 15.20
N LEU A 165 1.61 2.40 15.74
CA LEU A 165 2.26 3.59 15.18
C LEU A 165 3.78 3.45 15.21
N GLY A 166 4.35 2.94 16.30
CA GLY A 166 5.78 2.65 16.39
C GLY A 166 6.24 1.64 15.34
N PHE A 167 5.52 0.53 15.20
CA PHE A 167 5.81 -0.49 14.21
C PHE A 167 5.63 0.01 12.76
N ALA A 168 4.58 0.80 12.51
CA ALA A 168 4.31 1.42 11.22
C ALA A 168 5.46 2.34 10.78
N ASN A 169 6.01 3.13 11.69
CA ASN A 169 7.15 4.01 11.40
C ASN A 169 8.40 3.19 11.02
N ILE A 170 8.70 2.10 11.74
CA ILE A 170 9.84 1.22 11.42
C ILE A 170 9.65 0.59 10.03
N ILE A 171 8.47 0.05 9.74
CA ILE A 171 8.19 -0.54 8.42
C ILE A 171 8.26 0.52 7.33
N ASN A 172 7.74 1.72 7.54
CA ASN A 172 7.78 2.77 6.54
C ASN A 172 9.22 3.18 6.23
N LEU A 173 10.07 3.33 7.24
CA LEU A 173 11.49 3.64 7.06
C LEU A 173 12.21 2.52 6.29
N TYR A 174 11.91 1.27 6.60
CA TYR A 174 12.44 0.11 5.87
C TYR A 174 11.93 0.07 4.42
N ALA A 175 10.66 0.42 4.19
CA ALA A 175 10.08 0.50 2.86
C ALA A 175 10.72 1.61 2.01
N VAL A 176 11.03 2.78 2.60
CA VAL A 176 11.75 3.87 1.90
C VAL A 176 13.09 3.37 1.35
N MET A 177 13.85 2.63 2.16
CA MET A 177 15.12 2.04 1.73
C MET A 177 14.92 0.94 0.68
N SER A 178 13.90 0.10 0.86
CA SER A 178 13.62 -1.04 -0.03
C SER A 178 13.06 -0.61 -1.39
N CYS A 179 12.33 0.51 -1.45
CA CYS A 179 11.79 1.05 -2.70
C CYS A 179 12.82 1.85 -3.52
N ASN A 180 14.05 1.95 -3.06
CA ASN A 180 15.16 2.59 -3.80
C ASN A 180 14.86 4.04 -4.23
N VAL A 181 14.13 4.79 -3.38
CA VAL A 181 13.62 6.13 -3.74
C VAL A 181 14.73 7.20 -3.70
N PHE A 182 15.58 7.20 -2.67
CA PHE A 182 16.59 8.24 -2.49
C PHE A 182 18.02 7.70 -2.51
N VAL A 183 18.22 6.45 -2.17
CA VAL A 183 19.53 5.83 -2.04
C VAL A 183 19.59 4.63 -2.97
N SER A 184 20.47 4.69 -3.98
CA SER A 184 20.76 3.53 -4.81
C SER A 184 21.35 2.41 -3.95
N LEU A 185 20.90 1.19 -4.19
CA LEU A 185 21.41 -0.01 -3.52
C LEU A 185 22.93 -0.17 -3.65
N ASP A 186 23.51 0.39 -4.72
CA ASP A 186 24.94 0.29 -5.03
C ASP A 186 25.82 1.00 -3.99
N TYR A 187 25.28 1.96 -3.27
CA TYR A 187 25.99 2.66 -2.17
C TYR A 187 26.00 1.88 -0.86
N LEU A 188 25.24 0.79 -0.76
CA LEU A 188 25.16 0.01 0.47
C LEU A 188 26.22 -1.12 0.48
N PRO A 189 26.73 -1.50 1.67
CA PRO A 189 27.56 -2.68 1.83
C PRO A 189 26.84 -3.93 1.32
N SER A 190 27.60 -4.93 0.85
CA SER A 190 27.06 -6.18 0.27
C SER A 190 26.04 -6.90 1.15
N ILE A 191 26.22 -6.88 2.47
CA ILE A 191 25.28 -7.45 3.44
C ILE A 191 23.98 -6.67 3.44
N GLY A 192 24.03 -5.33 3.42
CA GLY A 192 22.86 -4.45 3.34
C GLY A 192 22.08 -4.65 2.05
N GLN A 193 22.78 -4.77 0.91
CA GLN A 193 22.16 -5.09 -0.38
C GLN A 193 21.42 -6.42 -0.35
N LEU A 194 22.02 -7.48 0.24
CA LEU A 194 21.40 -8.79 0.34
C LEU A 194 20.11 -8.70 1.17
N PHE A 195 20.17 -8.01 2.33
CA PHE A 195 19.04 -7.85 3.22
C PHE A 195 17.86 -7.11 2.55
N ILE A 196 18.16 -6.06 1.78
CA ILE A 196 17.13 -5.32 1.05
C ILE A 196 16.59 -6.15 -0.12
N LYS A 197 17.43 -6.78 -0.93
CA LYS A 197 17.02 -7.57 -2.09
C LYS A 197 16.13 -8.76 -1.73
N THR A 198 16.29 -9.33 -0.55
CA THR A 198 15.41 -10.39 -0.02
C THR A 198 14.08 -9.87 0.56
N SER A 199 13.97 -8.56 0.75
CA SER A 199 12.77 -7.91 1.28
C SER A 199 11.58 -8.05 0.34
N VAL A 200 10.42 -8.32 0.90
CA VAL A 200 9.14 -8.36 0.17
C VAL A 200 8.83 -7.00 -0.47
N PHE A 201 9.16 -5.90 0.19
CA PHE A 201 8.94 -4.55 -0.32
C PHE A 201 9.82 -4.22 -1.53
N TYR A 202 11.05 -4.71 -1.55
CA TYR A 202 11.92 -4.60 -2.72
C TYR A 202 11.36 -5.39 -3.90
N GLN A 203 10.94 -6.65 -3.68
CA GLN A 203 10.35 -7.48 -4.73
C GLN A 203 9.08 -6.84 -5.29
N LEU A 204 8.27 -6.23 -4.44
CA LEU A 204 7.08 -5.50 -4.80
C LEU A 204 7.42 -4.27 -5.67
N ASN A 205 8.45 -3.51 -5.30
CA ASN A 205 8.92 -2.38 -6.09
C ASN A 205 9.49 -2.83 -7.44
N GLN A 206 10.24 -3.92 -7.51
CA GLN A 206 10.74 -4.51 -8.75
C GLN A 206 9.61 -4.97 -9.67
N LEU A 207 8.54 -5.55 -9.10
CA LEU A 207 7.34 -5.89 -9.86
C LEU A 207 6.73 -4.65 -10.52
N LEU A 208 6.57 -3.56 -9.77
CA LEU A 208 6.05 -2.30 -10.29
C LEU A 208 6.95 -1.72 -11.39
N LEU A 209 8.26 -1.65 -11.16
CA LEU A 209 9.23 -1.14 -12.14
C LEU A 209 9.17 -1.90 -13.46
N LYS A 210 9.28 -3.22 -13.44
CA LYS A 210 9.21 -4.06 -14.63
C LYS A 210 7.90 -3.93 -15.38
N SER A 211 6.79 -3.79 -14.63
CA SER A 211 5.46 -3.65 -15.20
C SER A 211 5.31 -2.35 -16.00
N PHE A 212 5.76 -1.22 -15.44
CA PHE A 212 5.68 0.06 -16.13
C PHE A 212 6.74 0.22 -17.23
N GLN A 213 7.80 -0.59 -17.22
CA GLN A 213 8.74 -0.73 -18.35
C GLN A 213 8.20 -1.65 -19.45
N GLY A 214 7.17 -2.45 -19.17
CA GLY A 214 6.59 -3.41 -20.12
C GLY A 214 7.50 -4.61 -20.41
N ILE A 215 8.47 -4.89 -19.52
CA ILE A 215 9.46 -5.97 -19.65
C ILE A 215 8.86 -7.27 -19.11
N ASP A 216 9.07 -8.38 -19.82
CA ASP A 216 8.71 -9.74 -19.39
C ASP A 216 7.27 -9.89 -18.84
N PRO A 217 6.22 -9.74 -19.69
CA PRO A 217 4.84 -9.77 -19.22
C PRO A 217 4.44 -11.09 -18.53
N ILE A 218 5.03 -12.21 -18.94
CA ILE A 218 4.77 -13.52 -18.33
C ILE A 218 5.29 -13.55 -16.89
N LEU A 219 6.50 -13.07 -16.65
CA LEU A 219 7.10 -13.00 -15.32
C LEU A 219 6.28 -12.07 -14.40
N ILE A 220 5.80 -10.94 -14.93
CA ILE A 220 4.94 -10.01 -14.20
C ILE A 220 3.63 -10.70 -13.77
N LEU A 221 2.99 -11.43 -14.66
CA LEU A 221 1.75 -12.15 -14.34
C LEU A 221 2.00 -13.24 -13.28
N ILE A 222 3.09 -14.01 -13.39
CA ILE A 222 3.45 -15.04 -12.40
C ILE A 222 3.71 -14.39 -11.03
N THR A 223 4.51 -13.34 -10.97
CA THR A 223 4.82 -12.66 -9.70
C THR A 223 3.58 -11.98 -9.11
N SER A 224 2.74 -11.37 -9.93
CA SER A 224 1.46 -10.79 -9.49
C SER A 224 0.52 -11.85 -8.91
N THR A 225 0.41 -13.02 -9.53
CA THR A 225 -0.41 -14.11 -8.99
C THR A 225 0.14 -14.65 -7.68
N LEU A 226 1.46 -14.74 -7.52
CA LEU A 226 2.08 -15.11 -6.24
C LEU A 226 1.72 -14.11 -5.13
N PHE A 227 1.80 -12.81 -5.38
CA PHE A 227 1.40 -11.80 -4.41
C PHE A 227 -0.09 -11.89 -4.04
N ILE A 228 -0.96 -12.15 -5.02
CA ILE A 228 -2.40 -12.36 -4.76
C ILE A 228 -2.63 -13.60 -3.88
N VAL A 229 -1.98 -14.72 -4.19
CA VAL A 229 -2.11 -15.97 -3.40
C VAL A 229 -1.59 -15.77 -1.98
N CYS A 230 -0.39 -15.15 -1.81
CA CYS A 230 0.14 -14.81 -0.49
C CYS A 230 -0.78 -13.85 0.26
N GLY A 231 -1.37 -12.87 -0.41
CA GLY A 231 -2.36 -11.97 0.19
C GLY A 231 -3.60 -12.70 0.68
N ILE A 232 -4.17 -13.58 -0.14
CA ILE A 232 -5.36 -14.39 0.23
C ILE A 232 -5.04 -15.31 1.42
N THR A 233 -3.87 -15.94 1.45
CA THR A 233 -3.47 -16.78 2.60
C THR A 233 -3.34 -15.96 3.89
N LEU A 234 -2.71 -14.77 3.84
CA LEU A 234 -2.66 -13.85 4.97
C LEU A 234 -4.06 -13.41 5.42
N PHE A 235 -4.96 -13.13 4.47
CA PHE A 235 -6.34 -12.78 4.76
C PHE A 235 -7.06 -13.92 5.50
N LEU A 236 -6.97 -15.14 5.01
CA LEU A 236 -7.59 -16.31 5.65
C LEU A 236 -7.06 -16.57 7.05
N LEU A 237 -5.75 -16.38 7.27
CA LEU A 237 -5.12 -16.51 8.58
C LEU A 237 -5.52 -15.40 9.56
N SER A 238 -5.87 -14.22 9.04
CA SER A 238 -6.18 -13.05 9.86
C SER A 238 -7.67 -12.88 10.19
N THR A 239 -8.59 -13.39 9.37
CA THR A 239 -10.05 -13.17 9.49
C THR A 239 -10.70 -14.03 10.57
N ASN A 240 -10.27 -13.90 11.82
CA ASN A 240 -10.92 -14.49 12.98
C ASN A 240 -11.67 -13.39 13.78
N ARG A 241 -12.67 -13.80 14.60
CA ARG A 241 -13.41 -12.89 15.48
C ARG A 241 -12.51 -12.00 16.34
N MET A 242 -11.33 -12.52 16.74
CA MET A 242 -10.31 -11.81 17.52
C MET A 242 -9.78 -10.54 16.85
N LEU A 243 -9.94 -10.37 15.52
CA LEU A 243 -9.51 -9.17 14.83
C LEU A 243 -10.31 -7.94 15.24
N LEU A 244 -11.61 -8.10 15.48
CA LEU A 244 -12.57 -7.01 15.65
C LEU A 244 -12.97 -6.75 17.11
N ILE A 245 -12.69 -7.67 18.03
CA ILE A 245 -13.08 -7.56 19.46
C ILE A 245 -11.84 -7.39 20.33
N PRO A 246 -11.81 -6.42 21.27
CA PRO A 246 -10.75 -6.29 22.24
C PRO A 246 -10.61 -7.55 23.11
N ARG A 247 -9.37 -7.99 23.39
CA ARG A 247 -9.11 -9.19 24.22
C ARG A 247 -9.70 -9.09 25.63
N GLU A 248 -9.77 -7.89 26.19
CA GLU A 248 -10.29 -7.64 27.53
C GLU A 248 -11.78 -8.01 27.69
N ARG A 249 -12.53 -8.03 26.58
CA ARG A 249 -13.95 -8.43 26.58
C ARG A 249 -14.19 -9.90 26.21
N MET A 250 -13.12 -10.66 25.96
CA MET A 250 -13.22 -12.09 25.69
C MET A 250 -12.92 -12.95 26.92
N ARG A 251 -12.56 -12.32 28.04
CA ARG A 251 -12.46 -12.93 29.37
C ARG A 251 -13.73 -12.65 30.15
#